data_5a9b366b3cf1cc4d3696a3acd1a8a3df
#
_entry.id   5a9b366b3cf1cc4d3696a3acd1a8a3df
#
_cell.length_a   1.000
_cell.length_b   1.000
_cell.length_c   1.000
_cell.angle_alpha   90.00
_cell.angle_beta   90.00
_cell.angle_gamma   90.00
#
_symmetry.space_group_name_H-M   'P 1'
#
loop_
_entity.id
_entity.type
_entity.pdbx_description
1 polymer ?
#
loop_
_entity_poly.entity_id
_entity_poly.type
_entity_poly.pdbx_seq_one_letter_code
_entity_poly.pdbx_strand_id
1 'polypeptide(L)'
;MIDIFGALLIAGIMFLTIFSLMGNMNQANFEKTMSVNVQGNITTLARVLESDLLKIGYHSKADAVQYADSSGIRFKSDILNDSSVVTVQYALGGDVTTTKNPTDKFISRIVDGQPTITANVGLTYIHFAYFDSLGRELTTPLTTMARLDSIKAIRVKIRLESAEPVSLPYSMTPTYQSVFWEKTIYPRNL
;
A
#
# COMPACT_ATOMS: atom_id res chain seq x y z
N MET A 1 37.17 -48.65 -20.19
CA MET A 1 36.89 -48.17 -18.82
C MET A 1 37.06 -46.65 -18.69
N ILE A 2 38.10 -46.01 -19.22
CA ILE A 2 38.31 -44.55 -19.15
C ILE A 2 37.16 -43.78 -19.79
N ASP A 3 36.59 -44.23 -20.90
CA ASP A 3 35.49 -43.55 -21.60
C ASP A 3 34.21 -43.51 -20.80
N ILE A 4 33.93 -44.54 -19.99
CA ILE A 4 32.74 -44.62 -19.12
C ILE A 4 32.88 -43.61 -17.95
N PHE A 5 34.08 -43.50 -17.39
CA PHE A 5 34.36 -42.50 -16.35
C PHE A 5 34.23 -41.07 -16.86
N GLY A 6 34.75 -40.80 -18.10
CA GLY A 6 34.61 -39.51 -18.77
C GLY A 6 33.15 -39.16 -19.04
N ALA A 7 32.35 -40.08 -19.55
CA ALA A 7 30.92 -39.90 -19.81
C ALA A 7 30.13 -39.63 -18.51
N LEU A 8 30.45 -40.33 -17.43
CA LEU A 8 29.81 -40.17 -16.13
C LEU A 8 30.13 -38.81 -15.49
N LEU A 9 31.35 -38.34 -15.66
CA LEU A 9 31.79 -37.02 -15.16
C LEU A 9 31.09 -35.90 -15.91
N ILE A 10 31.01 -35.98 -17.26
CA ILE A 10 30.27 -35.01 -18.08
C ILE A 10 28.80 -35.02 -17.72
N ALA A 11 28.15 -36.19 -17.59
CA ALA A 11 26.76 -36.30 -17.18
C ALA A 11 26.51 -35.68 -15.80
N GLY A 12 27.42 -35.86 -14.84
CA GLY A 12 27.36 -35.26 -13.51
C GLY A 12 27.43 -33.74 -13.56
N ILE A 13 28.34 -33.17 -14.36
CA ILE A 13 28.47 -31.72 -14.55
C ILE A 13 27.21 -31.16 -15.22
N MET A 14 26.68 -31.81 -16.25
CA MET A 14 25.44 -31.39 -16.92
C MET A 14 24.25 -31.42 -15.96
N PHE A 15 24.15 -32.45 -15.12
CA PHE A 15 23.12 -32.53 -14.10
C PHE A 15 23.19 -31.39 -13.09
N LEU A 16 24.36 -31.07 -12.56
CA LEU A 16 24.58 -29.96 -11.65
C LEU A 16 24.25 -28.61 -12.29
N THR A 17 24.60 -28.40 -13.56
CA THR A 17 24.25 -27.15 -14.27
C THR A 17 22.75 -27.00 -14.48
N ILE A 18 22.05 -28.09 -14.85
CA ILE A 18 20.60 -28.08 -14.98
C ILE A 18 19.93 -27.78 -13.63
N PHE A 19 20.41 -28.42 -12.56
CA PHE A 19 19.87 -28.20 -11.23
C PHE A 19 20.06 -26.76 -10.75
N SER A 20 21.23 -26.17 -11.01
CA SER A 20 21.51 -24.76 -10.73
C SER A 20 20.61 -23.80 -11.54
N LEU A 21 20.40 -24.10 -12.84
CA LEU A 21 19.51 -23.33 -13.69
C LEU A 21 18.07 -23.38 -13.19
N MET A 22 17.58 -24.56 -12.81
CA MET A 22 16.22 -24.69 -12.25
C MET A 22 16.08 -23.91 -10.95
N GLY A 23 17.06 -23.93 -10.07
CA GLY A 23 17.08 -23.13 -8.84
C GLY A 23 16.98 -21.62 -9.13
N ASN A 24 17.78 -21.13 -10.05
CA ASN A 24 17.78 -19.71 -10.44
C ASN A 24 16.46 -19.30 -11.11
N MET A 25 15.88 -20.16 -11.95
CA MET A 25 14.57 -19.90 -12.56
C MET A 25 13.44 -19.86 -11.53
N ASN A 26 13.44 -20.77 -10.55
CA ASN A 26 12.45 -20.76 -9.47
C ASN A 26 12.56 -19.49 -8.64
N GLN A 27 13.78 -19.06 -8.31
CA GLN A 27 14.02 -17.81 -7.60
C GLN A 27 13.51 -16.59 -8.39
N ALA A 28 13.87 -16.50 -9.67
CA ALA A 28 13.42 -15.40 -10.54
C ALA A 28 11.89 -15.35 -10.69
N ASN A 29 11.24 -16.50 -10.81
CA ASN A 29 9.78 -16.59 -10.86
C ASN A 29 9.13 -16.17 -9.54
N PHE A 30 9.71 -16.55 -8.40
CA PHE A 30 9.24 -16.13 -7.09
C PHE A 30 9.33 -14.61 -6.93
N GLU A 31 10.48 -14.01 -7.24
CA GLU A 31 10.70 -12.55 -7.20
C GLU A 31 9.70 -11.80 -8.08
N LYS A 32 9.50 -12.29 -9.31
CA LYS A 32 8.53 -11.71 -10.24
C LYS A 32 7.10 -11.80 -9.69
N THR A 33 6.72 -12.92 -9.11
CA THR A 33 5.39 -13.09 -8.50
C THR A 33 5.19 -12.11 -7.35
N MET A 34 6.17 -11.95 -6.46
CA MET A 34 6.11 -10.99 -5.37
C MET A 34 5.98 -9.56 -5.90
N SER A 35 6.76 -9.19 -6.92
CA SER A 35 6.69 -7.88 -7.55
C SER A 35 5.31 -7.59 -8.15
N VAL A 36 4.73 -8.54 -8.89
CA VAL A 36 3.40 -8.39 -9.49
C VAL A 36 2.31 -8.24 -8.43
N ASN A 37 2.39 -9.03 -7.35
CA ASN A 37 1.43 -8.95 -6.24
C ASN A 37 1.48 -7.58 -5.56
N VAL A 38 2.66 -7.08 -5.22
CA VAL A 38 2.81 -5.76 -4.57
C VAL A 38 2.33 -4.63 -5.49
N GLN A 39 2.64 -4.71 -6.80
CA GLN A 39 2.16 -3.74 -7.79
C GLN A 39 0.62 -3.77 -7.96
N GLY A 40 0.03 -4.95 -7.95
CA GLY A 40 -1.43 -5.12 -7.98
C GLY A 40 -2.09 -4.50 -6.74
N ASN A 41 -1.55 -4.79 -5.57
CA ASN A 41 -2.05 -4.28 -4.29
C ASN A 41 -1.97 -2.75 -4.23
N ILE A 42 -0.83 -2.14 -4.59
CA ILE A 42 -0.67 -0.68 -4.54
C ILE A 42 -1.60 0.01 -5.54
N THR A 43 -1.76 -0.55 -6.73
CA THR A 43 -2.68 0.00 -7.75
C THR A 43 -4.12 -0.02 -7.26
N THR A 44 -4.54 -1.11 -6.63
CA THR A 44 -5.89 -1.26 -6.08
C THR A 44 -6.12 -0.30 -4.92
N LEU A 45 -5.21 -0.26 -3.95
CA LEU A 45 -5.30 0.63 -2.79
C LEU A 45 -5.29 2.11 -3.22
N ALA A 46 -4.39 2.49 -4.12
CA ALA A 46 -4.29 3.85 -4.64
C ALA A 46 -5.58 4.28 -5.35
N ARG A 47 -6.17 3.40 -6.18
CA ARG A 47 -7.43 3.68 -6.89
C ARG A 47 -8.59 3.91 -5.93
N VAL A 48 -8.71 3.06 -4.90
CA VAL A 48 -9.78 3.20 -3.89
C VAL A 48 -9.61 4.50 -3.10
N LEU A 49 -8.40 4.77 -2.60
CA LEU A 49 -8.09 6.00 -1.87
C LEU A 49 -8.35 7.25 -2.73
N GLU A 50 -7.88 7.26 -3.97
CA GLU A 50 -8.10 8.38 -4.88
C GLU A 50 -9.58 8.62 -5.14
N SER A 51 -10.35 7.56 -5.42
CA SER A 51 -11.78 7.65 -5.66
C SER A 51 -12.53 8.23 -4.46
N ASP A 52 -12.21 7.77 -3.25
CA ASP A 52 -12.88 8.22 -2.04
C ASP A 52 -12.48 9.65 -1.67
N LEU A 53 -11.18 9.98 -1.77
CA LEU A 53 -10.69 11.31 -1.43
C LEU A 53 -11.18 12.38 -2.41
N LEU A 54 -11.35 12.06 -3.69
CA LEU A 54 -11.96 12.97 -4.67
C LEU A 54 -13.43 13.31 -4.35
N LYS A 55 -14.12 12.43 -3.65
CA LYS A 55 -15.52 12.60 -3.25
C LYS A 55 -15.69 13.31 -1.91
N ILE A 56 -14.64 13.68 -1.20
CA ILE A 56 -14.75 14.40 0.09
C ILE A 56 -15.70 15.59 -0.07
N GLY A 57 -16.67 15.71 0.85
CA GLY A 57 -17.67 16.79 0.85
C GLY A 57 -18.78 16.64 -0.20
N TYR A 58 -18.78 15.59 -1.02
CA TYR A 58 -19.82 15.39 -2.02
C TYR A 58 -21.19 15.19 -1.36
N HIS A 59 -22.18 16.01 -1.75
CA HIS A 59 -23.49 16.13 -1.14
C HIS A 59 -23.50 16.51 0.37
N SER A 60 -22.35 16.76 0.99
CA SER A 60 -22.27 17.23 2.37
C SER A 60 -22.37 18.74 2.42
N LYS A 61 -23.27 19.26 3.28
CA LYS A 61 -23.50 20.71 3.40
C LYS A 61 -22.52 21.40 4.37
N ALA A 62 -21.89 20.63 5.27
CA ALA A 62 -20.98 21.15 6.29
C ALA A 62 -20.05 20.02 6.78
N ASP A 63 -18.93 20.40 7.38
CA ASP A 63 -17.98 19.50 8.04
C ASP A 63 -17.50 18.37 7.13
N ALA A 64 -17.07 18.73 5.91
CA ALA A 64 -16.62 17.78 4.92
C ALA A 64 -15.46 16.91 5.44
N VAL A 65 -14.50 17.50 6.13
CA VAL A 65 -13.43 16.79 6.84
C VAL A 65 -13.66 16.94 8.35
N GLN A 66 -13.68 15.83 9.07
CA GLN A 66 -13.94 15.81 10.52
C GLN A 66 -12.69 15.62 11.35
N TYR A 67 -11.70 14.96 10.80
CA TYR A 67 -10.41 14.70 11.43
C TYR A 67 -9.35 14.46 10.35
N ALA A 68 -8.16 15.01 10.55
CA ALA A 68 -7.05 14.83 9.64
C ALA A 68 -5.73 14.74 10.41
N ASP A 69 -5.05 13.59 10.23
CA ASP A 69 -3.75 13.28 10.84
C ASP A 69 -2.81 12.69 9.79
N SER A 70 -1.53 12.63 10.11
CA SER A 70 -0.51 12.03 9.24
C SER A 70 -0.74 10.54 8.93
N SER A 71 -1.44 9.82 9.80
CA SER A 71 -1.73 8.38 9.71
C SER A 71 -3.17 8.05 9.33
N GLY A 72 -4.06 9.06 9.20
CA GLY A 72 -5.46 8.81 8.91
C GLY A 72 -6.26 10.07 8.61
N ILE A 73 -7.44 9.87 8.06
CA ILE A 73 -8.40 10.91 7.74
C ILE A 73 -9.83 10.42 7.98
N ARG A 74 -10.70 11.31 8.47
CA ARG A 74 -12.15 11.06 8.57
C ARG A 74 -12.89 12.19 7.88
N PHE A 75 -13.82 11.84 7.00
CA PHE A 75 -14.56 12.81 6.19
C PHE A 75 -15.99 12.31 5.89
N LYS A 76 -16.84 13.26 5.49
CA LYS A 76 -18.20 12.99 5.02
C LYS A 76 -18.24 12.98 3.50
N SER A 77 -18.99 12.04 2.93
CA SER A 77 -19.22 11.94 1.49
C SER A 77 -20.43 11.07 1.17
N ASP A 78 -21.11 11.34 0.08
CA ASP A 78 -22.00 10.39 -0.57
C ASP A 78 -21.18 9.50 -1.50
N ILE A 79 -20.64 8.39 -0.94
CA ILE A 79 -19.79 7.46 -1.68
C ILE A 79 -20.59 6.65 -2.70
N LEU A 80 -21.79 6.23 -2.31
CA LEU A 80 -22.63 5.32 -3.11
C LEU A 80 -23.44 6.07 -4.18
N ASN A 81 -23.43 7.39 -4.13
CA ASN A 81 -24.18 8.25 -5.06
C ASN A 81 -25.70 8.00 -4.99
N ASP A 82 -26.19 7.73 -3.77
CA ASP A 82 -27.60 7.47 -3.43
C ASP A 82 -28.25 8.63 -2.65
N SER A 83 -27.56 9.76 -2.57
CA SER A 83 -27.90 10.95 -1.78
C SER A 83 -27.77 10.77 -0.25
N SER A 84 -27.21 9.65 0.20
CA SER A 84 -26.93 9.41 1.62
C SER A 84 -25.50 9.79 1.95
N VAL A 85 -25.34 10.82 2.77
CA VAL A 85 -24.00 11.23 3.25
C VAL A 85 -23.60 10.32 4.41
N VAL A 86 -22.48 9.62 4.23
CA VAL A 86 -21.87 8.74 5.23
C VAL A 86 -20.52 9.27 5.66
N THR A 87 -20.09 8.88 6.86
CA THR A 87 -18.71 9.14 7.31
C THR A 87 -17.80 8.02 6.83
N VAL A 88 -16.67 8.41 6.26
CA VAL A 88 -15.62 7.52 5.83
C VAL A 88 -14.36 7.81 6.63
N GLN A 89 -13.72 6.77 7.14
CA GLN A 89 -12.47 6.89 7.84
C GLN A 89 -11.44 5.94 7.28
N TYR A 90 -10.26 6.46 6.99
CA TYR A 90 -9.04 5.69 6.78
C TYR A 90 -8.15 5.81 8.01
N ALA A 91 -7.63 4.68 8.47
CA ALA A 91 -6.72 4.65 9.61
C ALA A 91 -5.65 3.59 9.41
N LEU A 92 -4.41 3.93 9.77
CA LEU A 92 -3.34 2.96 9.90
C LEU A 92 -3.64 2.07 11.10
N GLY A 93 -3.64 0.76 10.88
CA GLY A 93 -3.87 -0.24 11.93
C GLY A 93 -2.57 -0.70 12.60
N GLY A 94 -2.69 -1.73 13.44
CA GLY A 94 -1.55 -2.40 14.09
C GLY A 94 -0.74 -3.24 13.12
N ASP A 95 0.30 -3.86 13.68
CA ASP A 95 1.22 -4.72 12.93
C ASP A 95 0.54 -6.02 12.50
N VAL A 96 0.89 -6.49 11.30
CA VAL A 96 0.45 -7.79 10.77
C VAL A 96 1.41 -8.87 11.24
N THR A 97 0.91 -9.83 12.00
CA THR A 97 1.73 -10.93 12.55
C THR A 97 1.69 -12.20 11.69
N THR A 98 0.92 -12.21 10.62
CA THR A 98 0.73 -13.38 9.74
C THR A 98 1.68 -13.41 8.54
N THR A 99 2.43 -12.34 8.30
CA THR A 99 3.47 -12.24 7.26
C THR A 99 4.86 -12.34 7.88
N LYS A 100 5.87 -12.63 7.06
CA LYS A 100 7.27 -12.61 7.50
C LYS A 100 7.87 -11.21 7.50
N ASN A 101 7.18 -10.23 6.92
CA ASN A 101 7.62 -8.86 6.94
C ASN A 101 7.25 -8.20 8.30
N PRO A 102 8.21 -7.88 9.16
CA PRO A 102 7.92 -7.35 10.49
C PRO A 102 7.40 -5.90 10.48
N THR A 103 7.43 -5.24 9.33
CA THR A 103 6.98 -3.86 9.16
C THR A 103 5.58 -3.76 8.56
N ASP A 104 4.95 -4.88 8.20
CA ASP A 104 3.60 -4.91 7.66
C ASP A 104 2.57 -4.39 8.66
N LYS A 105 1.67 -3.53 8.18
CA LYS A 105 0.57 -2.95 8.95
C LYS A 105 -0.75 -3.13 8.22
N PHE A 106 -1.81 -3.20 9.03
CA PHE A 106 -3.16 -3.16 8.49
C PHE A 106 -3.53 -1.74 8.06
N ILE A 107 -4.33 -1.61 7.02
CA ILE A 107 -5.09 -0.40 6.72
C ILE A 107 -6.57 -0.69 6.92
N SER A 108 -7.26 0.18 7.65
CA SER A 108 -8.69 0.08 7.89
C SER A 108 -9.43 1.16 7.11
N ARG A 109 -10.49 0.75 6.42
CA ARG A 109 -11.49 1.61 5.81
C ARG A 109 -12.81 1.37 6.52
N ILE A 110 -13.32 2.38 7.18
CA ILE A 110 -14.58 2.35 7.95
C ILE A 110 -15.56 3.28 7.24
N VAL A 111 -16.75 2.79 6.97
CA VAL A 111 -17.87 3.56 6.41
C VAL A 111 -19.05 3.36 7.33
N ASP A 112 -19.70 4.43 7.76
CA ASP A 112 -20.87 4.35 8.62
C ASP A 112 -21.95 3.46 8.00
N GLY A 113 -22.52 2.56 8.82
CA GLY A 113 -23.52 1.60 8.35
C GLY A 113 -22.99 0.40 7.56
N GLN A 114 -21.67 0.31 7.36
CA GLN A 114 -21.03 -0.80 6.66
C GLN A 114 -20.03 -1.55 7.58
N PRO A 115 -19.77 -2.83 7.32
CA PRO A 115 -18.72 -3.55 8.03
C PRO A 115 -17.36 -2.87 7.83
N THR A 116 -16.56 -2.79 8.88
CA THR A 116 -15.16 -2.31 8.78
C THR A 116 -14.36 -3.24 7.88
N ILE A 117 -13.74 -2.67 6.86
CA ILE A 117 -12.79 -3.39 6.00
C ILE A 117 -11.40 -3.15 6.55
N THR A 118 -10.75 -4.21 7.02
CA THR A 118 -9.34 -4.20 7.41
C THR A 118 -8.58 -5.05 6.41
N ALA A 119 -7.62 -4.45 5.71
CA ALA A 119 -6.86 -5.11 4.67
C ALA A 119 -5.39 -5.28 5.06
N ASN A 120 -4.87 -6.48 4.81
CA ASN A 120 -3.45 -6.76 4.77
C ASN A 120 -3.01 -6.76 3.29
N VAL A 121 -2.39 -5.68 2.87
CA VAL A 121 -1.94 -5.47 1.48
C VAL A 121 -0.42 -5.33 1.36
N GLY A 122 0.31 -5.59 2.45
CA GLY A 122 1.75 -5.35 2.55
C GLY A 122 2.08 -3.88 2.83
N LEU A 123 1.21 -3.16 3.55
CA LEU A 123 1.42 -1.75 3.87
C LEU A 123 2.51 -1.59 4.92
N THR A 124 3.61 -0.91 4.57
CA THR A 124 4.69 -0.59 5.52
C THR A 124 4.74 0.89 5.87
N TYR A 125 4.17 1.74 5.02
CA TYR A 125 4.13 3.18 5.25
C TYR A 125 2.92 3.80 4.57
N ILE A 126 2.22 4.67 5.30
CA ILE A 126 1.23 5.62 4.76
C ILE A 126 1.40 6.96 5.44
N HIS A 127 1.30 8.03 4.67
CA HIS A 127 1.38 9.38 5.20
C HIS A 127 0.44 10.30 4.43
N PHE A 128 -0.38 11.03 5.19
CA PHE A 128 -1.26 12.08 4.68
C PHE A 128 -0.67 13.44 5.03
N ALA A 129 -0.50 14.30 4.04
CA ALA A 129 -0.16 15.70 4.21
C ALA A 129 -1.27 16.57 3.61
N TYR A 130 -1.63 17.64 4.31
CA TYR A 130 -2.77 18.50 3.98
C TYR A 130 -2.28 19.89 3.62
N PHE A 131 -2.88 20.51 2.62
CA PHE A 131 -2.46 21.80 2.09
C PHE A 131 -3.64 22.78 2.02
N ASP A 132 -3.34 24.04 2.32
CA ASP A 132 -4.30 25.15 2.18
C ASP A 132 -4.40 25.66 0.73
N SER A 133 -5.23 26.68 0.51
CA SER A 133 -5.43 27.31 -0.80
C SER A 133 -4.17 27.99 -1.38
N LEU A 134 -3.17 28.26 -0.54
CA LEU A 134 -1.88 28.84 -0.96
C LEU A 134 -0.82 27.77 -1.17
N GLY A 135 -1.17 26.49 -1.03
CA GLY A 135 -0.23 25.37 -1.15
C GLY A 135 0.70 25.19 0.05
N ARG A 136 0.40 25.82 1.19
CA ARG A 136 1.19 25.67 2.43
C ARG A 136 0.72 24.40 3.15
N GLU A 137 1.68 23.61 3.63
CA GLU A 137 1.40 22.40 4.39
C GLU A 137 0.87 22.75 5.78
N LEU A 138 -0.23 22.10 6.15
CA LEU A 138 -0.89 22.25 7.44
C LEU A 138 -0.31 21.25 8.45
N THR A 139 0.15 21.74 9.60
CA THR A 139 0.68 20.88 10.66
C THR A 139 -0.42 20.02 11.27
N THR A 140 -0.25 18.71 11.22
CA THR A 140 -1.16 17.72 11.82
C THR A 140 -0.86 17.48 13.31
N PRO A 141 -1.83 17.00 14.12
CA PRO A 141 -3.22 16.72 13.78
C PRO A 141 -4.08 17.98 13.63
N LEU A 142 -5.06 17.91 12.71
CA LEU A 142 -6.04 18.96 12.48
C LEU A 142 -7.34 18.56 13.19
N THR A 143 -7.69 19.27 14.26
CA THR A 143 -8.84 18.92 15.12
C THR A 143 -9.87 20.03 15.22
N THR A 144 -9.52 21.27 14.84
CA THR A 144 -10.43 22.42 14.88
C THR A 144 -11.08 22.63 13.52
N MET A 145 -12.38 22.93 13.49
CA MET A 145 -13.16 23.14 12.26
C MET A 145 -12.48 24.15 11.33
N ALA A 146 -12.06 25.31 11.85
CA ALA A 146 -11.42 26.35 11.04
C ALA A 146 -10.16 25.86 10.30
N ARG A 147 -9.40 24.92 10.89
CA ARG A 147 -8.23 24.33 10.25
C ARG A 147 -8.61 23.22 9.26
N LEU A 148 -9.65 22.45 9.59
CA LEU A 148 -10.17 21.40 8.70
C LEU A 148 -10.79 22.01 7.42
N ASP A 149 -11.50 23.12 7.52
CA ASP A 149 -12.10 23.85 6.38
C ASP A 149 -11.04 24.51 5.49
N SER A 150 -9.84 24.74 6.02
CA SER A 150 -8.72 25.30 5.25
C SER A 150 -8.06 24.28 4.31
N ILE A 151 -8.34 22.98 4.44
CA ILE A 151 -7.80 21.94 3.58
C ILE A 151 -8.36 22.11 2.15
N LYS A 152 -7.45 22.19 1.17
CA LYS A 152 -7.81 22.26 -0.26
C LYS A 152 -7.14 21.18 -1.10
N ALA A 153 -6.05 20.59 -0.59
CA ALA A 153 -5.39 19.46 -1.23
C ALA A 153 -4.86 18.47 -0.19
N ILE A 154 -4.80 17.22 -0.58
CA ILE A 154 -4.34 16.10 0.25
C ILE A 154 -3.29 15.33 -0.54
N ARG A 155 -2.07 15.25 -0.03
CA ARG A 155 -1.02 14.41 -0.57
C ARG A 155 -0.98 13.11 0.21
N VAL A 156 -1.06 12.01 -0.51
CA VAL A 156 -0.94 10.67 0.08
C VAL A 156 0.33 10.01 -0.43
N LYS A 157 1.11 9.49 0.50
CA LYS A 157 2.31 8.69 0.22
C LYS A 157 2.08 7.29 0.78
N ILE A 158 2.34 6.27 -0.03
CA ILE A 158 2.16 4.87 0.35
C ILE A 158 3.40 4.09 -0.06
N ARG A 159 3.86 3.20 0.82
CA ARG A 159 4.83 2.16 0.47
C ARG A 159 4.26 0.81 0.84
N LEU A 160 4.24 -0.09 -0.12
CA LEU A 160 3.93 -1.49 0.08
C LEU A 160 5.17 -2.34 -0.11
N GLU A 161 5.25 -3.42 0.63
CA GLU A 161 6.31 -4.41 0.53
C GLU A 161 5.74 -5.82 0.43
N SER A 162 6.54 -6.76 -0.07
CA SER A 162 6.13 -8.16 -0.14
C SER A 162 6.00 -8.78 1.25
N ALA A 163 5.04 -9.69 1.41
CA ALA A 163 4.84 -10.45 2.65
C ALA A 163 6.01 -11.41 2.95
N GLU A 164 6.70 -11.86 1.91
CA GLU A 164 7.83 -12.77 1.98
C GLU A 164 9.12 -12.06 1.55
N PRO A 165 10.27 -12.37 2.19
CA PRO A 165 11.53 -11.79 1.77
C PRO A 165 11.96 -12.34 0.41
N VAL A 166 12.55 -11.47 -0.39
CA VAL A 166 13.24 -11.83 -1.63
C VAL A 166 14.70 -12.04 -1.25
N SER A 167 15.10 -13.29 -1.09
CA SER A 167 16.46 -13.62 -0.67
C SER A 167 17.42 -13.45 -1.85
N LEU A 168 18.33 -12.50 -1.73
CA LEU A 168 19.55 -12.54 -2.53
C LEU A 168 20.44 -13.66 -1.99
N PRO A 169 21.08 -14.48 -2.84
CA PRO A 169 21.81 -15.68 -2.42
C PRO A 169 22.92 -15.46 -1.38
N TYR A 170 23.34 -14.22 -1.15
CA TYR A 170 24.44 -13.85 -0.27
C TYR A 170 24.08 -12.77 0.77
N SER A 171 22.80 -12.38 0.88
CA SER A 171 22.38 -11.38 1.87
C SER A 171 22.01 -12.03 3.20
N MET A 172 22.67 -11.62 4.28
CA MET A 172 22.30 -12.03 5.66
C MET A 172 21.04 -11.31 6.17
N THR A 173 20.63 -10.24 5.51
CA THR A 173 19.42 -9.48 5.87
C THR A 173 18.30 -9.76 4.87
N PRO A 174 17.09 -10.10 5.35
CA PRO A 174 15.95 -10.29 4.47
C PRO A 174 15.62 -8.97 3.76
N THR A 175 15.51 -9.03 2.44
CA THR A 175 15.09 -7.89 1.61
C THR A 175 13.69 -8.15 1.10
N TYR A 176 12.84 -7.13 1.09
CA TYR A 176 11.46 -7.22 0.62
C TYR A 176 11.31 -6.44 -0.68
N GLN A 177 10.51 -6.96 -1.61
CA GLN A 177 10.15 -6.22 -2.81
C GLN A 177 9.26 -5.05 -2.42
N SER A 178 9.65 -3.82 -2.78
CA SER A 178 8.91 -2.62 -2.39
C SER A 178 8.43 -1.83 -3.60
N VAL A 179 7.25 -1.21 -3.46
CA VAL A 179 6.69 -0.26 -4.42
C VAL A 179 6.21 0.97 -3.66
N PHE A 180 6.46 2.14 -4.23
CA PHE A 180 6.06 3.42 -3.67
C PHE A 180 5.07 4.12 -4.61
N TRP A 181 4.05 4.76 -4.01
CA TRP A 181 3.08 5.60 -4.71
C TRP A 181 2.87 6.90 -3.95
N GLU A 182 2.84 7.99 -4.69
CA GLU A 182 2.55 9.33 -4.15
C GLU A 182 1.63 10.08 -5.12
N LYS A 183 0.61 10.72 -4.58
CA LYS A 183 -0.29 11.59 -5.34
C LYS A 183 -0.83 12.72 -4.48
N THR A 184 -0.93 13.92 -5.08
CA THR A 184 -1.69 15.04 -4.52
C THR A 184 -3.08 15.04 -5.15
N ILE A 185 -4.11 15.02 -4.31
CA ILE A 185 -5.52 14.96 -4.69
C ILE A 185 -6.17 16.28 -4.30
N TYR A 186 -6.99 16.82 -5.21
CA TYR A 186 -7.73 18.04 -5.03
C TYR A 186 -9.23 17.70 -5.01
N PRO A 187 -9.84 17.52 -3.83
CA PRO A 187 -11.27 17.26 -3.72
C PRO A 187 -12.08 18.43 -4.26
N ARG A 188 -13.12 18.13 -5.05
CA ARG A 188 -13.87 19.21 -5.75
C ARG A 188 -14.81 20.00 -4.85
N ASN A 189 -15.11 19.48 -3.66
CA ASN A 189 -16.11 20.04 -2.75
C ASN A 189 -15.50 20.57 -1.43
N LEU A 190 -14.17 20.83 -1.42
CA LEU A 190 -13.44 21.48 -0.33
C LEU A 190 -13.15 22.95 -0.63
#